data_011546a71419eb7efa14307942a6e490
#
_entry.id   011546a71419eb7efa14307942a6e490
#
_cell.length_a   1.000
_cell.length_b   1.000
_cell.length_c   1.000
_cell.angle_alpha   90.00
_cell.angle_beta   90.00
_cell.angle_gamma   90.00
#
_symmetry.space_group_name_H-M   'P 1'
#
loop_
_entity.id
_entity.type
_entity.pdbx_description
1 polymer ?
#
loop_
_entity_poly.entity_id
_entity_poly.type
_entity_poly.pdbx_seq_one_letter_code
_entity_poly.pdbx_strand_id
1 'polypeptide(L)'
;MKDITILGIFVADISFLGDKIPITGETILGDNYNIGPGGKGCNQAIAISRLGGKVNFISKLGNDDYGKLAINKFKKDNIDTSNIIISKKDKTEVAGIHVDRNTGKNAITVVRGAPSSLSIEEINTNVIKQEIRIILKLIYKKRASLFTSP
;
A
#
# COMPACT_ATOMS: atom_id res chain seq x y z
N MET A 1 -25.19 0.34 -3.98
CA MET A 1 -24.10 1.24 -3.55
C MET A 1 -23.17 1.38 -4.75
N LYS A 2 -22.68 2.57 -5.05
CA LYS A 2 -21.82 2.81 -6.22
C LYS A 2 -20.42 2.26 -5.93
N ASP A 3 -19.79 1.64 -6.92
CA ASP A 3 -18.46 1.07 -6.78
C ASP A 3 -17.40 2.20 -6.75
N ILE A 4 -16.33 1.99 -6.00
CA ILE A 4 -15.26 2.99 -5.80
C ILE A 4 -13.95 2.36 -6.27
N THR A 5 -13.31 2.98 -7.26
CA THR A 5 -11.98 2.55 -7.71
C THR A 5 -10.91 3.40 -7.02
N ILE A 6 -9.92 2.73 -6.46
CA ILE A 6 -8.75 3.34 -5.84
C ILE A 6 -7.50 2.89 -6.59
N LEU A 7 -6.80 3.85 -7.20
CA LEU A 7 -5.44 3.66 -7.67
C LEU A 7 -4.47 4.06 -6.56
N GLY A 8 -3.76 3.10 -6.02
CA GLY A 8 -2.90 3.34 -4.87
C GLY A 8 -1.78 2.32 -4.70
N ILE A 9 -0.98 2.50 -3.68
CA ILE A 9 0.07 1.56 -3.31
C ILE A 9 -0.33 0.75 -2.09
N PHE A 10 0.14 -0.49 -2.06
CA PHE A 10 0.26 -1.31 -0.87
C PHE A 10 1.73 -1.31 -0.43
N VAL A 11 1.95 -1.21 0.86
CA VAL A 11 3.26 -1.36 1.51
C VAL A 11 3.10 -2.42 2.60
N ALA A 12 4.01 -3.37 2.68
CA ALA A 12 4.05 -4.24 3.84
C ALA A 12 4.75 -3.49 4.98
N ASP A 13 3.98 -3.03 5.95
CA ASP A 13 4.48 -2.34 7.14
C ASP A 13 4.96 -3.37 8.16
N ILE A 14 6.27 -3.37 8.44
CA ILE A 14 6.92 -4.19 9.45
C ILE A 14 7.26 -3.27 10.61
N SER A 15 6.45 -3.30 11.66
CA SER A 15 6.64 -2.43 12.82
C SER A 15 7.29 -3.18 13.98
N PHE A 16 8.23 -2.53 14.62
CA PHE A 16 8.96 -2.98 15.81
C PHE A 16 8.66 -2.03 16.95
N LEU A 17 8.17 -2.55 18.05
CA LEU A 17 7.87 -1.78 19.27
C LEU A 17 8.98 -2.02 20.29
N GLY A 18 9.51 -0.95 20.86
CA GLY A 18 10.53 -1.02 21.91
C GLY A 18 10.52 0.24 22.77
N ASP A 19 11.40 0.28 23.76
CA ASP A 19 11.52 1.41 24.70
C ASP A 19 12.03 2.69 24.06
N LYS A 20 12.72 2.57 22.93
CA LYS A 20 13.26 3.71 22.16
C LYS A 20 13.50 3.30 20.71
N ILE A 21 13.81 4.28 19.88
CA ILE A 21 14.32 4.07 18.52
C ILE A 21 15.84 3.87 18.64
N PRO A 22 16.43 2.79 18.06
CA PRO A 22 17.88 2.57 18.12
C PRO A 22 18.65 3.68 17.36
N ILE A 23 19.76 4.09 17.91
CA ILE A 23 20.70 5.00 17.24
C ILE A 23 21.76 4.22 16.45
N THR A 24 22.55 4.93 15.65
CA THR A 24 23.61 4.31 14.83
C THR A 24 24.55 3.43 15.68
N GLY A 25 24.72 2.18 15.27
CA GLY A 25 25.58 1.20 15.94
C GLY A 25 24.96 0.54 17.17
N GLU A 26 23.74 0.89 17.53
CA GLU A 26 23.05 0.32 18.70
C GLU A 26 22.18 -0.88 18.32
N THR A 27 22.17 -1.89 19.18
CA THR A 27 21.20 -2.97 19.17
C THR A 27 20.32 -2.88 20.40
N ILE A 28 19.01 -2.83 20.22
CA ILE A 28 18.05 -2.86 21.32
C ILE A 28 17.19 -4.13 21.25
N LEU A 29 16.68 -4.57 22.39
CA LEU A 29 15.65 -5.60 22.45
C LEU A 29 14.30 -4.92 22.31
N GLY A 30 13.51 -5.37 21.33
CA GLY A 30 12.13 -4.93 21.15
C GLY A 30 11.18 -5.84 21.92
N ASP A 31 9.95 -5.37 22.16
CA ASP A 31 8.93 -6.10 22.88
C ASP A 31 8.04 -6.92 21.96
N ASN A 32 7.76 -6.37 20.78
CA ASN A 32 6.85 -6.95 19.81
C ASN A 32 7.15 -6.46 18.40
N TYR A 33 6.69 -7.24 17.42
CA TYR A 33 6.64 -6.79 16.03
C TYR A 33 5.29 -7.14 15.42
N ASN A 34 4.91 -6.39 14.40
CA ASN A 34 3.72 -6.67 13.61
C ASN A 34 4.01 -6.49 12.12
N ILE A 35 3.38 -7.33 11.29
CA ILE A 35 3.40 -7.18 9.83
C ILE A 35 1.96 -6.94 9.38
N GLY A 36 1.74 -5.78 8.76
CA GLY A 36 0.41 -5.36 8.39
C GLY A 36 0.35 -4.62 7.06
N PRO A 37 -0.87 -4.32 6.60
CA PRO A 37 -1.08 -3.52 5.42
C PRO A 37 -0.76 -2.06 5.72
N GLY A 38 0.06 -1.45 4.89
CA GLY A 38 0.34 -0.04 4.84
C GLY A 38 0.10 0.54 3.46
N GLY A 39 0.40 1.83 3.32
CA GLY A 39 0.10 2.59 2.13
C GLY A 39 -1.24 3.33 2.24
N LYS A 40 -1.23 4.63 1.92
CA LYS A 40 -2.42 5.49 2.11
C LYS A 40 -3.61 5.05 1.27
N GLY A 41 -3.38 4.64 0.01
CA GLY A 41 -4.43 4.09 -0.85
C GLY A 41 -4.99 2.79 -0.31
N CYS A 42 -4.13 1.89 0.15
CA CYS A 42 -4.54 0.64 0.80
C CYS A 42 -5.40 0.89 2.05
N ASN A 43 -4.97 1.81 2.92
CA ASN A 43 -5.72 2.14 4.14
C ASN A 43 -7.09 2.73 3.81
N GLN A 44 -7.20 3.57 2.77
CA GLN A 44 -8.48 4.09 2.29
C GLN A 44 -9.37 2.98 1.75
N ALA A 45 -8.83 2.05 0.94
CA ALA A 45 -9.56 0.92 0.40
C ALA A 45 -10.16 0.05 1.51
N ILE A 46 -9.34 -0.30 2.51
CA ILE A 46 -9.77 -1.09 3.67
C ILE A 46 -10.85 -0.36 4.47
N ALA A 47 -10.66 0.93 4.74
CA ALA A 47 -11.64 1.72 5.51
C ALA A 47 -13.00 1.78 4.79
N ILE A 48 -13.00 2.08 3.49
CA ILE A 48 -14.23 2.16 2.69
C ILE A 48 -14.93 0.80 2.65
N SER A 49 -14.19 -0.28 2.41
CA SER A 49 -14.79 -1.62 2.36
C SER A 49 -15.41 -2.02 3.69
N ARG A 50 -14.75 -1.75 4.81
CA ARG A 50 -15.29 -2.01 6.15
C ARG A 50 -16.52 -1.17 6.50
N LEU A 51 -16.70 -0.02 5.87
CA LEU A 51 -17.91 0.80 5.94
C LEU A 51 -19.01 0.33 4.97
N GLY A 52 -18.83 -0.82 4.33
CA GLY A 52 -19.82 -1.42 3.43
C GLY A 52 -19.74 -0.91 1.98
N GLY A 53 -18.70 -0.13 1.63
CA GLY A 53 -18.46 0.30 0.25
C GLY A 53 -17.91 -0.85 -0.60
N LYS A 54 -18.27 -0.91 -1.88
CA LYS A 54 -17.63 -1.80 -2.84
C LYS A 54 -16.38 -1.12 -3.38
N VAL A 55 -15.24 -1.77 -3.24
CA VAL A 55 -13.93 -1.21 -3.62
C VAL A 55 -13.25 -2.11 -4.63
N ASN A 56 -12.80 -1.50 -5.71
CA ASN A 56 -11.86 -2.05 -6.67
C ASN A 56 -10.50 -1.39 -6.46
N PHE A 57 -9.45 -2.19 -6.23
CA PHE A 57 -8.12 -1.66 -5.95
C PHE A 57 -7.17 -1.92 -7.10
N ILE A 58 -6.66 -0.84 -7.70
CA ILE A 58 -5.65 -0.88 -8.75
C ILE A 58 -4.28 -0.63 -8.12
N SER A 59 -3.38 -1.58 -8.26
CA SER A 59 -2.02 -1.51 -7.73
C SER A 59 -1.10 -2.47 -8.47
N LYS A 60 0.18 -2.44 -8.13
CA LYS A 60 1.15 -3.44 -8.58
C LYS A 60 1.89 -4.01 -7.37
N LEU A 61 1.99 -5.33 -7.29
CA LEU A 61 2.62 -6.07 -6.21
C LEU A 61 3.74 -6.95 -6.76
N GLY A 62 4.68 -7.34 -5.92
CA GLY A 62 5.66 -8.38 -6.25
C GLY A 62 5.05 -9.78 -6.18
N ASN A 63 5.66 -10.72 -6.90
CA ASN A 63 5.35 -12.14 -6.77
C ASN A 63 6.14 -12.73 -5.59
N ASP A 64 5.86 -12.24 -4.39
CA ASP A 64 6.53 -12.62 -3.14
C ASP A 64 5.52 -12.79 -1.99
N ASP A 65 6.00 -13.12 -0.80
CA ASP A 65 5.13 -13.41 0.34
C ASP A 65 4.39 -12.17 0.84
N TYR A 66 4.96 -10.98 0.68
CA TYR A 66 4.26 -9.72 0.99
C TYR A 66 3.17 -9.39 -0.03
N GLY A 67 3.37 -9.73 -1.31
CA GLY A 67 2.32 -9.65 -2.32
C GLY A 67 1.17 -10.60 -2.04
N LYS A 68 1.47 -11.85 -1.63
CA LYS A 68 0.45 -12.82 -1.19
C LYS A 68 -0.31 -12.32 0.05
N LEU A 69 0.42 -11.75 1.03
CA LEU A 69 -0.17 -11.15 2.22
C LEU A 69 -1.17 -10.04 1.84
N ALA A 70 -0.79 -9.16 0.91
CA ALA A 70 -1.66 -8.09 0.40
C ALA A 70 -2.96 -8.66 -0.20
N ILE A 71 -2.84 -9.63 -1.12
CA ILE A 71 -4.01 -10.24 -1.78
C ILE A 71 -4.94 -10.91 -0.76
N ASN A 72 -4.38 -11.66 0.21
CA ASN A 72 -5.17 -12.31 1.25
C ASN A 72 -5.88 -11.28 2.13
N LYS A 73 -5.21 -10.18 2.46
CA LYS A 73 -5.79 -9.08 3.24
C LYS A 73 -6.94 -8.41 2.50
N PHE A 74 -6.76 -8.10 1.23
CA PHE A 74 -7.79 -7.49 0.40
C PHE A 74 -9.01 -8.40 0.26
N LYS A 75 -8.82 -9.70 0.01
CA LYS A 75 -9.92 -10.67 -0.04
C LYS A 75 -10.69 -10.74 1.28
N LYS A 76 -9.98 -10.74 2.43
CA LYS A 76 -10.61 -10.74 3.76
C LYS A 76 -11.46 -9.50 4.01
N ASP A 77 -11.04 -8.35 3.48
CA ASP A 77 -11.79 -7.09 3.58
C ASP A 77 -12.74 -6.88 2.37
N ASN A 78 -13.07 -7.91 1.57
CA ASN A 78 -13.98 -7.85 0.41
C ASN A 78 -13.62 -6.77 -0.62
N ILE A 79 -12.33 -6.55 -0.83
CA ILE A 79 -11.81 -5.62 -1.85
C ILE A 79 -11.55 -6.41 -3.12
N ASP A 80 -12.04 -5.91 -4.27
CA ASP A 80 -11.77 -6.51 -5.58
C ASP A 80 -10.29 -6.33 -5.95
N THR A 81 -9.64 -7.45 -6.23
CA THR A 81 -8.22 -7.53 -6.58
C THR A 81 -7.98 -7.85 -8.05
N SER A 82 -9.02 -7.89 -8.89
CA SER A 82 -8.94 -8.28 -10.30
C SER A 82 -8.04 -7.35 -11.13
N ASN A 83 -7.85 -6.11 -10.66
CA ASN A 83 -7.01 -5.09 -11.29
C ASN A 83 -5.67 -4.87 -10.58
N ILE A 84 -5.26 -5.82 -9.74
CA ILE A 84 -3.91 -5.82 -9.16
C ILE A 84 -2.96 -6.55 -10.10
N ILE A 85 -1.89 -5.88 -10.48
CA ILE A 85 -0.86 -6.40 -11.37
C ILE A 85 0.23 -7.08 -10.53
N ILE A 86 0.62 -8.30 -10.90
CA ILE A 86 1.71 -9.02 -10.23
C ILE A 86 2.99 -8.91 -11.05
N SER A 87 3.97 -8.19 -10.51
CA SER A 87 5.29 -8.05 -11.13
C SER A 87 6.10 -9.34 -10.96
N LYS A 88 6.75 -9.76 -12.06
CA LYS A 88 7.73 -10.85 -12.03
C LYS A 88 9.15 -10.38 -11.73
N LYS A 89 9.39 -9.05 -11.81
CA LYS A 89 10.73 -8.43 -11.67
C LYS A 89 10.91 -7.75 -10.33
N ASP A 90 9.88 -7.01 -9.90
CA ASP A 90 9.96 -6.16 -8.72
C ASP A 90 9.38 -6.89 -7.52
N LYS A 91 9.92 -6.61 -6.35
CA LYS A 91 9.37 -7.05 -5.06
C LYS A 91 8.25 -6.13 -4.62
N THR A 92 7.42 -6.61 -3.71
CA THR A 92 6.44 -5.78 -3.01
C THR A 92 7.15 -4.70 -2.19
N GLU A 93 6.59 -3.50 -2.15
CA GLU A 93 7.11 -2.40 -1.35
C GLU A 93 6.97 -2.71 0.15
N VAL A 94 8.01 -2.39 0.93
CA VAL A 94 8.05 -2.65 2.37
C VAL A 94 8.47 -1.41 3.15
N ALA A 95 7.98 -1.29 4.38
CA ALA A 95 8.45 -0.29 5.34
C ALA A 95 8.88 -0.95 6.65
N GLY A 96 10.07 -0.63 7.12
CA GLY A 96 10.52 -0.90 8.48
C GLY A 96 10.18 0.29 9.36
N ILE A 97 9.43 0.06 10.44
CA ILE A 97 8.89 1.11 11.31
C ILE A 97 9.36 0.82 12.73
N HIS A 98 10.23 1.65 13.27
CA HIS A 98 10.58 1.60 14.69
C HIS A 98 9.67 2.54 15.48
N VAL A 99 9.06 2.04 16.53
CA VAL A 99 8.14 2.80 17.39
C VAL A 99 8.67 2.79 18.82
N ASP A 100 8.86 3.99 19.37
CA ASP A 100 9.17 4.23 20.78
C ASP A 100 7.83 4.20 21.55
N ARG A 101 7.65 3.21 22.43
CA ARG A 101 6.40 3.06 23.19
C ARG A 101 6.19 4.16 24.21
N ASN A 102 7.27 4.76 24.73
CA ASN A 102 7.19 5.77 25.80
C ASN A 102 6.72 7.13 25.25
N THR A 103 7.13 7.45 24.01
CA THR A 103 6.85 8.77 23.39
C THR A 103 5.88 8.71 22.24
N GLY A 104 5.60 7.51 21.69
CA GLY A 104 4.81 7.33 20.47
C GLY A 104 5.52 7.81 19.20
N LYS A 105 6.77 8.26 19.30
CA LYS A 105 7.55 8.65 18.12
C LYS A 105 7.95 7.43 17.29
N ASN A 106 8.14 7.65 16.00
CA ASN A 106 8.58 6.60 15.10
C ASN A 106 9.68 7.06 14.15
N ALA A 107 10.42 6.09 13.61
CA ALA A 107 11.33 6.25 12.48
C ALA A 107 10.99 5.21 11.43
N ILE A 108 10.92 5.62 10.17
CA ILE A 108 10.42 4.79 9.08
C ILE A 108 11.44 4.76 7.95
N THR A 109 11.79 3.56 7.50
CA THR A 109 12.53 3.33 6.26
C THR A 109 11.62 2.64 5.27
N VAL A 110 11.45 3.20 4.07
CA VAL A 110 10.67 2.61 2.99
C VAL A 110 11.61 2.12 1.90
N VAL A 111 11.46 0.85 1.52
CA VAL A 111 12.12 0.28 0.35
C VAL A 111 11.08 0.17 -0.76
N ARG A 112 11.27 0.98 -1.82
CA ARG A 112 10.36 1.00 -2.97
C ARG A 112 10.33 -0.33 -3.69
N GLY A 113 9.17 -0.66 -4.23
CA GLY A 113 8.91 -1.91 -4.91
C GLY A 113 8.04 -1.76 -6.16
N ALA A 114 7.33 -2.81 -6.48
CA ALA A 114 6.50 -2.94 -7.68
C ALA A 114 5.57 -1.74 -7.98
N PRO A 115 4.93 -1.08 -6.99
CA PRO A 115 4.10 0.08 -7.28
C PRO A 115 4.84 1.23 -7.97
N SER A 116 6.15 1.36 -7.72
CA SER A 116 6.98 2.41 -8.34
C SER A 116 7.24 2.18 -9.83
N SER A 117 7.05 0.95 -10.33
CA SER A 117 7.20 0.57 -11.74
C SER A 117 5.85 0.45 -12.48
N LEU A 118 4.74 0.78 -11.82
CA LEU A 118 3.43 0.74 -12.47
C LEU A 118 3.35 1.79 -13.57
N SER A 119 3.07 1.36 -14.80
CA SER A 119 2.89 2.23 -15.95
C SER A 119 1.40 2.39 -16.31
N ILE A 120 1.07 3.42 -17.07
CA ILE A 120 -0.32 3.69 -17.46
C ILE A 120 -0.84 2.63 -18.43
N GLU A 121 0.03 2.05 -19.24
CA GLU A 121 -0.29 1.01 -20.21
C GLU A 121 -0.68 -0.30 -19.54
N GLU A 122 -0.22 -0.52 -18.32
CA GLU A 122 -0.58 -1.70 -17.51
C GLU A 122 -1.97 -1.54 -16.85
N ILE A 123 -2.51 -0.33 -16.79
CA ILE A 123 -3.79 -0.05 -16.12
C ILE A 123 -4.95 -0.28 -17.10
N ASN A 124 -5.91 -1.10 -16.70
CA ASN A 124 -7.17 -1.22 -17.42
C ASN A 124 -8.01 0.07 -17.26
N THR A 125 -7.85 1.00 -18.19
CA THR A 125 -8.54 2.31 -18.14
C THR A 125 -10.06 2.22 -18.26
N ASN A 126 -10.63 1.11 -18.78
CA ASN A 126 -12.08 0.93 -18.85
C ASN A 126 -12.71 0.83 -17.46
N VAL A 127 -12.01 0.26 -16.50
CA VAL A 127 -12.44 0.21 -15.09
C VAL A 127 -12.60 1.62 -14.53
N ILE A 128 -11.67 2.51 -14.87
CA ILE A 128 -11.69 3.92 -14.42
C ILE A 128 -12.87 4.68 -15.03
N LYS A 129 -13.23 4.41 -16.29
CA LYS A 129 -14.31 5.10 -17.00
C LYS A 129 -15.72 4.70 -16.54
N GLN A 130 -15.87 3.50 -16.00
CA GLN A 130 -17.18 2.96 -15.57
C GLN A 130 -17.53 3.33 -14.13
N GLU A 131 -16.58 3.84 -13.35
CA GLU A 131 -16.73 4.08 -11.93
C GLU A 131 -16.96 5.56 -11.62
N ILE A 132 -17.74 5.85 -10.58
CA ILE A 132 -18.21 7.21 -10.31
C ILE A 132 -17.24 8.02 -9.45
N ARG A 133 -16.31 7.39 -8.76
CA ARG A 133 -15.31 8.07 -7.93
C ARG A 133 -13.97 7.37 -8.02
N ILE A 134 -12.95 8.14 -8.40
CA ILE A 134 -11.56 7.72 -8.41
C ILE A 134 -10.86 8.45 -7.28
N ILE A 135 -10.24 7.70 -6.37
CA ILE A 135 -9.35 8.25 -5.35
C ILE A 135 -7.92 7.97 -5.79
N LEU A 136 -7.23 9.03 -6.25
CA LEU A 136 -5.82 8.96 -6.59
C LEU A 136 -4.99 9.37 -5.39
N LYS A 137 -4.13 8.47 -4.91
CA LYS A 137 -3.12 8.83 -3.93
C LYS A 137 -1.77 8.28 -4.33
N LEU A 138 -1.14 8.99 -5.28
CA LEU A 138 0.26 8.79 -5.64
C LEU A 138 1.14 9.53 -4.62
N ILE A 139 2.00 8.82 -3.92
CA ILE A 139 2.79 9.39 -2.81
C ILE A 139 4.04 10.15 -3.29
N TYR A 140 4.38 10.13 -4.58
CA TYR A 140 5.62 10.75 -5.05
C TYR A 140 5.38 11.83 -6.10
N LYS A 141 5.82 13.05 -5.80
CA LYS A 141 5.72 14.30 -6.55
C LYS A 141 6.21 14.30 -8.02
N LYS A 142 6.69 13.21 -8.58
CA LYS A 142 7.34 13.18 -9.91
C LYS A 142 6.47 12.75 -11.08
N ARG A 143 5.16 12.47 -10.91
CA ARG A 143 4.28 12.07 -12.03
C ARG A 143 2.95 12.81 -12.07
N ALA A 144 2.96 14.12 -11.77
CA ALA A 144 1.80 14.98 -11.99
C ALA A 144 1.45 15.18 -13.48
N SER A 145 2.30 14.72 -14.42
CA SER A 145 2.07 14.84 -15.87
C SER A 145 1.11 13.80 -16.46
N LEU A 146 0.60 12.87 -15.66
CA LEU A 146 -0.28 11.80 -16.15
C LEU A 146 -1.73 12.24 -16.41
N PHE A 147 -2.12 13.44 -16.00
CA PHE A 147 -3.52 13.91 -16.04
C PHE A 147 -3.70 15.29 -16.63
N THR A 148 -2.66 15.87 -17.26
CA THR A 148 -2.74 17.12 -18.00
C THR A 148 -2.50 16.85 -19.49
N SER A 149 -3.47 16.29 -20.17
CA SER A 149 -3.63 16.40 -21.60
C SER A 149 -5.07 16.82 -21.87
N PRO A 150 -5.27 17.79 -22.79
CA PRO A 150 -6.57 18.42 -23.04
C PRO A 150 -7.63 17.45 -23.53
#